data_ad375f53a076ace8bded897f0e520b0d
#
_entry.id   ad375f53a076ace8bded897f0e520b0d
#
_cell.length_a   1.000
_cell.length_b   1.000
_cell.length_c   1.000
_cell.angle_alpha   90.00
_cell.angle_beta   90.00
_cell.angle_gamma   90.00
#
_symmetry.space_group_name_H-M   'P 1'
#
loop_
_entity.id
_entity.type
_entity.pdbx_description
1 polymer ?
#
loop_
_entity_poly.entity_id
_entity_poly.type
_entity_poly.pdbx_seq_one_letter_code
_entity_poly.pdbx_strand_id
1 'polypeptide(L)'
;WLHGGAVVSAVVSQQDLKQNSSGGNNVGLVSPSPPAAVPFSTMIHGGMHPKKTFIIRGRVPSGADSGSGNTALHLNPRVKAGEVVRNSRIGGDWGKEERQLSTNPFREGQFFDMSIRCGNQKFKVFVNGEHLFDFAHRMSFYEINMLEIRGDVQIFYVQF
;
A
#
# COMPACT_ATOMS: atom_id res chain seq x y z
N TRP A 1 -4.04 -13.48 16.93
CA TRP A 1 -4.44 -12.23 17.61
C TRP A 1 -4.94 -11.26 16.55
N LEU A 2 -6.25 -11.13 16.48
CA LEU A 2 -6.96 -10.40 15.45
C LEU A 2 -6.99 -8.91 15.80
N HIS A 3 -6.14 -8.12 15.19
CA HIS A 3 -6.26 -6.67 15.22
C HIS A 3 -6.58 -6.20 13.81
N GLY A 4 -7.87 -6.02 13.56
CA GLY A 4 -8.36 -5.51 12.30
C GLY A 4 -7.87 -4.09 12.01
N GLY A 5 -7.49 -3.84 10.78
CA GLY A 5 -7.08 -2.54 10.28
C GLY A 5 -6.90 -2.59 8.77
N ALA A 6 -6.95 -1.43 8.12
CA ALA A 6 -6.61 -1.33 6.72
C ALA A 6 -5.16 -1.76 6.49
N VAL A 7 -4.90 -2.47 5.42
CA VAL A 7 -3.55 -2.85 4.99
C VAL A 7 -3.33 -2.41 3.55
N VAL A 8 -2.25 -1.69 3.34
CA VAL A 8 -1.74 -1.35 2.00
C VAL A 8 -0.38 -1.99 1.83
N SER A 9 -0.20 -2.78 0.80
CA SER A 9 1.06 -3.49 0.55
C SER A 9 1.55 -3.31 -0.88
N ALA A 10 2.82 -2.98 -1.02
CA ALA A 10 3.56 -3.11 -2.26
C ALA A 10 4.21 -4.50 -2.30
N VAL A 11 3.82 -5.33 -3.25
CA VAL A 11 4.07 -6.77 -3.26
C VAL A 11 4.84 -7.19 -4.51
N VAL A 12 5.61 -8.27 -4.38
CA VAL A 12 6.15 -9.04 -5.50
C VAL A 12 5.23 -10.21 -5.75
N SER A 13 4.51 -10.20 -6.88
CA SER A 13 3.70 -11.31 -7.30
C SER A 13 4.56 -12.40 -7.93
N GLN A 14 4.36 -13.65 -7.55
CA GLN A 14 5.01 -14.82 -8.16
C GLN A 14 4.24 -15.37 -9.37
N GLN A 15 3.28 -14.66 -9.89
CA GLN A 15 2.60 -15.11 -11.12
C GLN A 15 3.52 -14.90 -12.32
N ASP A 16 3.76 -15.99 -13.04
CA ASP A 16 4.58 -16.06 -14.24
C ASP A 16 4.25 -14.96 -15.25
N LEU A 17 5.30 -14.31 -15.73
CA LEU A 17 5.31 -13.36 -16.82
C LEU A 17 4.86 -14.04 -18.13
N LYS A 18 3.58 -14.19 -18.36
CA LYS A 18 3.06 -14.29 -19.73
C LYS A 18 2.86 -12.89 -20.24
N GLN A 19 3.82 -12.46 -21.03
CA GLN A 19 3.81 -11.21 -21.77
C GLN A 19 2.56 -11.09 -22.61
N ASN A 20 1.85 -9.98 -22.45
CA ASN A 20 1.15 -9.35 -23.54
C ASN A 20 1.55 -7.88 -23.57
N SER A 21 2.44 -7.57 -24.52
CA SER A 21 2.86 -6.22 -24.83
C SER A 21 1.75 -5.53 -25.61
N SER A 22 1.10 -4.56 -25.02
CA SER A 22 0.50 -3.46 -25.76
C SER A 22 0.79 -2.17 -25.02
N GLY A 23 1.55 -1.29 -25.68
CA GLY A 23 1.93 -0.01 -25.13
C GLY A 23 0.71 0.89 -24.96
N GLY A 24 0.57 1.44 -23.79
CA GLY A 24 -0.35 2.49 -23.43
C GLY A 24 0.03 3.01 -22.06
N ASN A 25 0.15 4.31 -21.91
CA ASN A 25 0.27 4.97 -20.61
C ASN A 25 -1.04 4.76 -19.84
N ASN A 26 -1.18 3.60 -19.20
CA ASN A 26 -2.33 3.33 -18.38
C ASN A 26 -2.10 3.93 -16.99
N VAL A 27 -2.54 5.15 -16.83
CA VAL A 27 -2.91 5.68 -15.52
C VAL A 27 -4.12 4.86 -15.09
N GLY A 28 -3.92 3.90 -14.21
CA GLY A 28 -4.99 3.06 -13.67
C GLY A 28 -5.86 3.90 -12.75
N LEU A 29 -6.84 4.59 -13.29
CA LEU A 29 -7.87 5.31 -12.56
C LEU A 29 -8.98 4.35 -12.20
N VAL A 30 -9.06 3.97 -10.93
CA VAL A 30 -10.28 3.38 -10.37
C VAL A 30 -11.01 4.51 -9.64
N SER A 31 -12.07 5.01 -10.23
CA SER A 31 -12.99 5.95 -9.59
C SER A 31 -14.32 5.20 -9.35
N PRO A 32 -14.47 4.54 -8.21
CA PRO A 32 -15.66 3.76 -7.94
C PRO A 32 -16.78 4.61 -7.38
N SER A 33 -17.88 4.56 -8.06
CA SER A 33 -19.18 4.80 -7.48
C SER A 33 -20.05 3.57 -7.77
N PRO A 34 -20.23 2.65 -6.87
CA PRO A 34 -19.88 2.59 -5.44
C PRO A 34 -18.40 2.30 -5.12
N PRO A 35 -17.99 2.31 -3.82
CA PRO A 35 -16.61 2.01 -3.41
C PRO A 35 -16.11 0.66 -3.98
N ALA A 36 -14.82 0.60 -4.36
CA ALA A 36 -14.24 -0.64 -4.84
C ALA A 36 -14.30 -1.74 -3.78
N ALA A 37 -14.60 -2.96 -4.23
CA ALA A 37 -14.57 -4.12 -3.35
C ALA A 37 -13.15 -4.37 -2.83
N VAL A 38 -13.04 -4.73 -1.56
CA VAL A 38 -11.80 -5.15 -0.91
C VAL A 38 -11.90 -6.65 -0.65
N PRO A 39 -10.86 -7.46 -0.89
CA PRO A 39 -9.50 -7.06 -1.25
C PRO A 39 -9.37 -6.51 -2.67
N PHE A 40 -8.62 -5.41 -2.81
CA PHE A 40 -8.26 -4.82 -4.09
C PHE A 40 -6.81 -5.20 -4.43
N SER A 41 -6.57 -5.65 -5.65
CA SER A 41 -5.24 -6.02 -6.13
C SER A 41 -5.08 -5.57 -7.57
N THR A 42 -3.96 -4.97 -7.90
CA THR A 42 -3.63 -4.56 -9.26
C THR A 42 -2.17 -4.73 -9.58
N MET A 43 -1.89 -5.13 -10.82
CA MET A 43 -0.54 -5.18 -11.35
C MET A 43 -0.03 -3.78 -11.67
N ILE A 44 1.23 -3.53 -11.37
CA ILE A 44 1.92 -2.28 -11.69
C ILE A 44 2.59 -2.46 -13.04
N HIS A 45 1.95 -1.97 -14.09
CA HIS A 45 2.54 -2.03 -15.44
C HIS A 45 3.88 -1.28 -15.50
N GLY A 46 4.91 -1.98 -15.99
CA GLY A 46 6.29 -1.47 -16.00
C GLY A 46 7.00 -1.55 -14.63
N GLY A 47 6.38 -2.20 -13.63
CA GLY A 47 6.95 -2.35 -12.30
C GLY A 47 7.11 -1.04 -11.53
N MET A 48 7.76 -1.12 -10.38
CA MET A 48 8.07 0.04 -9.54
C MET A 48 9.41 0.66 -9.93
N HIS A 49 9.47 1.97 -9.96
CA HIS A 49 10.70 2.72 -10.27
C HIS A 49 10.70 4.06 -9.53
N PRO A 50 11.86 4.73 -9.40
CA PRO A 50 11.94 6.04 -8.77
C PRO A 50 10.98 7.07 -9.38
N LYS A 51 10.38 7.88 -8.53
CA LYS A 51 9.34 8.88 -8.81
C LYS A 51 7.93 8.32 -9.04
N LYS A 52 7.76 7.00 -9.26
CA LYS A 52 6.42 6.42 -9.34
C LYS A 52 5.71 6.57 -8.00
N THR A 53 4.44 6.95 -8.05
CA THR A 53 3.66 7.29 -6.86
C THR A 53 2.32 6.59 -6.91
N PHE A 54 1.92 5.95 -5.82
CA PHE A 54 0.54 5.51 -5.60
C PHE A 54 -0.24 6.61 -4.89
N ILE A 55 -1.44 6.86 -5.34
CA ILE A 55 -2.42 7.72 -4.66
C ILE A 55 -3.63 6.87 -4.31
N ILE A 56 -3.97 6.79 -3.03
CA ILE A 56 -5.06 5.98 -2.49
C ILE A 56 -5.95 6.89 -1.65
N ARG A 57 -7.21 6.97 -2.03
CA ARG A 57 -8.24 7.68 -1.26
C ARG A 57 -9.24 6.68 -0.74
N GLY A 58 -9.44 6.68 0.56
CA GLY A 58 -10.28 5.70 1.20
C GLY A 58 -10.80 6.13 2.55
N ARG A 59 -11.49 5.21 3.17
CA ARG A 59 -12.05 5.34 4.51
C ARG A 59 -11.84 4.03 5.24
N VAL A 60 -11.46 4.09 6.52
CA VAL A 60 -11.24 2.90 7.35
C VAL A 60 -12.49 2.60 8.18
N PRO A 61 -13.26 1.54 7.89
CA PRO A 61 -14.11 0.85 8.87
C PRO A 61 -13.27 -0.15 9.68
N SER A 62 -13.83 -1.12 10.39
CA SER A 62 -13.09 -2.06 11.25
C SER A 62 -12.98 -3.48 10.69
N GLY A 63 -11.84 -4.19 10.74
CA GLY A 63 -11.62 -5.63 10.36
C GLY A 63 -10.23 -6.03 9.86
N ALA A 64 -9.99 -7.24 9.37
CA ALA A 64 -8.63 -7.84 9.20
C ALA A 64 -8.42 -8.65 7.90
N ASP A 65 -7.28 -8.87 7.45
CA ASP A 65 -6.00 -9.45 7.11
C ASP A 65 -5.86 -10.52 5.99
N SER A 66 -4.69 -10.58 5.43
CA SER A 66 -3.59 -11.52 5.05
C SER A 66 -3.35 -11.78 3.55
N GLY A 67 -2.07 -11.70 3.13
CA GLY A 67 -1.56 -12.00 1.80
C GLY A 67 -0.31 -12.90 1.79
N SER A 68 -0.03 -13.52 0.63
CA SER A 68 1.12 -14.40 0.40
C SER A 68 2.10 -13.77 -0.59
N GLY A 69 3.41 -14.00 -0.39
CA GLY A 69 4.49 -13.51 -1.24
C GLY A 69 5.44 -12.53 -0.51
N ASN A 70 6.47 -12.06 -1.22
CA ASN A 70 7.34 -11.01 -0.70
C ASN A 70 6.61 -9.67 -0.69
N THR A 71 6.66 -8.99 0.44
CA THR A 71 6.05 -7.67 0.61
C THR A 71 7.15 -6.65 0.88
N ALA A 72 7.37 -5.74 -0.04
CA ALA A 72 8.40 -4.71 0.08
C ALA A 72 8.01 -3.63 1.11
N LEU A 73 6.76 -3.22 1.11
CA LEU A 73 6.18 -2.34 2.11
C LEU A 73 4.80 -2.87 2.50
N HIS A 74 4.64 -3.18 3.76
CA HIS A 74 3.37 -3.44 4.42
C HIS A 74 3.07 -2.28 5.35
N LEU A 75 1.95 -1.61 5.14
CA LEU A 75 1.51 -0.45 5.88
C LEU A 75 0.16 -0.74 6.51
N ASN A 76 0.12 -0.76 7.83
CA ASN A 76 -1.06 -1.13 8.59
C ASN A 76 -1.45 -0.04 9.61
N PRO A 77 -2.34 0.89 9.24
CA PRO A 77 -2.94 1.82 10.19
C PRO A 77 -3.84 1.07 11.18
N ARG A 78 -3.45 1.09 12.44
CA ARG A 78 -4.23 0.56 13.57
C ARG A 78 -4.92 1.71 14.29
N VAL A 79 -6.05 2.15 13.76
CA VAL A 79 -6.70 3.39 14.18
C VAL A 79 -7.04 3.40 15.66
N LYS A 80 -7.60 2.31 16.20
CA LYS A 80 -7.94 2.19 17.63
C LYS A 80 -6.71 2.21 18.55
N ALA A 81 -5.59 1.65 18.09
CA ALA A 81 -4.34 1.66 18.83
C ALA A 81 -3.53 2.95 18.66
N GLY A 82 -3.93 3.82 17.74
CA GLY A 82 -3.22 5.06 17.44
C GLY A 82 -1.88 4.85 16.73
N GLU A 83 -1.66 3.69 16.12
CA GLU A 83 -0.40 3.30 15.49
C GLU A 83 -0.54 3.13 13.98
N VAL A 84 0.57 3.31 13.27
CA VAL A 84 0.73 2.86 11.88
C VAL A 84 1.95 1.96 11.81
N VAL A 85 1.72 0.66 11.73
CA VAL A 85 2.80 -0.32 11.68
C VAL A 85 3.30 -0.46 10.26
N ARG A 86 4.62 -0.41 10.08
CA ARG A 86 5.29 -0.62 8.80
C ARG A 86 6.28 -1.75 8.92
N ASN A 87 6.32 -2.60 7.91
CA ASN A 87 7.25 -3.74 7.86
C ASN A 87 7.46 -4.22 6.42
N SER A 88 8.38 -5.16 6.25
CA SER A 88 8.54 -5.96 5.03
C SER A 88 8.47 -7.45 5.37
N ARG A 89 8.04 -8.25 4.40
CA ARG A 89 8.08 -9.71 4.48
C ARG A 89 8.91 -10.22 3.31
N ILE A 90 10.03 -10.87 3.60
CA ILE A 90 11.00 -11.31 2.60
C ILE A 90 11.35 -12.77 2.87
N GLY A 91 11.23 -13.62 1.86
CA GLY A 91 11.48 -15.06 2.01
C GLY A 91 10.51 -15.77 2.97
N GLY A 92 9.32 -15.21 3.16
CA GLY A 92 8.32 -15.73 4.08
C GLY A 92 8.38 -15.16 5.51
N ASP A 93 9.44 -14.45 5.87
CA ASP A 93 9.66 -13.92 7.21
C ASP A 93 9.40 -12.41 7.30
N TRP A 94 8.69 -12.00 8.35
CA TRP A 94 8.51 -10.60 8.69
C TRP A 94 9.81 -10.02 9.28
N GLY A 95 10.17 -8.83 8.85
CA GLY A 95 11.29 -8.08 9.39
C GLY A 95 10.95 -7.30 10.66
N LYS A 96 11.81 -6.34 11.00
CA LYS A 96 11.60 -5.47 12.14
C LYS A 96 10.49 -4.46 11.85
N GLU A 97 9.50 -4.38 12.74
CA GLU A 97 8.43 -3.40 12.65
C GLU A 97 8.95 -1.98 12.94
N GLU A 98 8.42 -1.02 12.20
CA GLU A 98 8.57 0.41 12.45
C GLU A 98 7.21 1.00 12.81
N ARG A 99 7.11 1.73 13.93
CA ARG A 99 5.84 2.25 14.46
C ARG A 99 5.86 3.73 14.81
N GLN A 100 7.04 4.35 14.89
CA GLN A 100 7.19 5.73 15.32
C GLN A 100 6.53 6.71 14.35
N LEU A 101 5.72 7.60 14.88
CA LEU A 101 5.06 8.69 14.17
C LEU A 101 5.06 9.94 15.06
N SER A 102 5.18 11.11 14.44
CA SER A 102 4.96 12.39 15.13
C SER A 102 3.47 12.63 15.41
N THR A 103 2.62 12.26 14.43
CA THR A 103 1.15 12.35 14.52
C THR A 103 0.53 11.19 13.77
N ASN A 104 -0.67 10.75 14.21
CA ASN A 104 -1.45 9.76 13.47
C ASN A 104 -2.63 10.44 12.76
N PRO A 105 -2.62 10.54 11.42
CA PRO A 105 -3.68 11.19 10.67
C PRO A 105 -4.93 10.32 10.48
N PHE A 106 -4.85 9.02 10.78
CA PHE A 106 -5.96 8.10 10.57
C PHE A 106 -6.96 8.16 11.73
N ARG A 107 -8.23 8.35 11.39
CA ARG A 107 -9.35 8.38 12.32
C ARG A 107 -10.43 7.43 11.84
N GLU A 108 -11.10 6.75 12.77
CA GLU A 108 -12.24 5.90 12.46
C GLU A 108 -13.35 6.69 11.75
N GLY A 109 -13.83 6.14 10.64
CA GLY A 109 -14.89 6.76 9.86
C GLY A 109 -14.52 7.99 9.03
N GLN A 110 -13.28 8.46 9.09
CA GLN A 110 -12.84 9.62 8.31
C GLN A 110 -12.15 9.20 7.00
N PHE A 111 -12.30 10.03 5.99
CA PHE A 111 -11.57 9.89 4.72
C PHE A 111 -10.09 10.21 4.91
N PHE A 112 -9.26 9.52 4.17
CA PHE A 112 -7.85 9.83 4.04
C PHE A 112 -7.45 9.90 2.56
N ASP A 113 -6.43 10.69 2.29
CA ASP A 113 -5.75 10.78 1.00
C ASP A 113 -4.28 10.39 1.25
N MET A 114 -3.86 9.23 0.75
CA MET A 114 -2.51 8.71 0.95
C MET A 114 -1.75 8.69 -0.36
N SER A 115 -0.52 9.17 -0.36
CA SER A 115 0.41 8.93 -1.45
C SER A 115 1.67 8.21 -0.96
N ILE A 116 2.08 7.21 -1.73
CA ILE A 116 3.30 6.43 -1.49
C ILE A 116 4.21 6.64 -2.69
N ARG A 117 5.27 7.40 -2.49
CA ARG A 117 6.24 7.71 -3.55
C ARG A 117 7.47 6.84 -3.40
N CYS A 118 7.85 6.15 -4.47
CA CYS A 118 9.11 5.43 -4.55
C CYS A 118 10.27 6.40 -4.79
N GLY A 119 11.22 6.43 -3.87
CA GLY A 119 12.52 7.07 -4.04
C GLY A 119 13.59 6.04 -4.35
N ASN A 120 14.83 6.48 -4.56
CA ASN A 120 15.97 5.57 -4.82
C ASN A 120 16.34 4.72 -3.60
N GLN A 121 16.18 5.25 -2.39
CA GLN A 121 16.60 4.59 -1.15
C GLN A 121 15.43 4.20 -0.25
N LYS A 122 14.27 4.83 -0.42
CA LYS A 122 13.14 4.72 0.48
C LYS A 122 11.81 5.06 -0.18
N PHE A 123 10.74 4.51 0.39
CA PHE A 123 9.40 5.05 0.17
C PHE A 123 9.19 6.29 1.02
N LYS A 124 8.54 7.29 0.46
CA LYS A 124 8.03 8.46 1.18
C LYS A 124 6.52 8.38 1.20
N VAL A 125 5.94 8.40 2.38
CA VAL A 125 4.49 8.31 2.56
C VAL A 125 3.95 9.64 3.08
N PHE A 126 2.93 10.13 2.40
CA PHE A 126 2.20 11.34 2.74
C PHE A 126 0.74 10.99 2.99
N VAL A 127 0.12 11.60 3.96
CA VAL A 127 -1.31 11.47 4.22
C VAL A 127 -1.92 12.85 4.41
N ASN A 128 -3.02 13.09 3.70
CA ASN A 128 -3.72 14.38 3.69
C ASN A 128 -2.79 15.56 3.33
N GLY A 129 -1.85 15.32 2.41
CA GLY A 129 -0.88 16.31 1.93
C GLY A 129 0.37 16.50 2.80
N GLU A 130 0.43 15.87 3.98
CA GLU A 130 1.57 16.00 4.89
C GLU A 130 2.44 14.74 4.92
N HIS A 131 3.76 14.94 5.02
CA HIS A 131 4.71 13.83 5.16
C HIS A 131 4.46 13.09 6.47
N LEU A 132 4.26 11.77 6.37
CA LEU A 132 3.98 10.93 7.53
C LEU A 132 5.23 10.18 8.00
N PHE A 133 5.88 9.45 7.10
CA PHE A 133 7.13 8.74 7.38
C PHE A 133 7.89 8.41 6.09
N ASP A 134 9.17 8.10 6.28
CA ASP A 134 10.01 7.43 5.29
C ASP A 134 10.18 5.95 5.68
N PHE A 135 10.25 5.06 4.69
CA PHE A 135 10.51 3.64 4.90
C PHE A 135 11.64 3.20 3.96
N ALA A 136 12.81 2.87 4.52
CA ALA A 136 13.97 2.44 3.74
C ALA A 136 13.68 1.13 3.00
N HIS A 137 14.11 1.05 1.74
CA HIS A 137 13.98 -0.20 0.98
C HIS A 137 14.77 -1.32 1.63
N ARG A 138 14.13 -2.45 1.84
CA ARG A 138 14.73 -3.68 2.38
C ARG A 138 14.94 -4.74 1.30
N MET A 139 14.43 -4.48 0.11
CA MET A 139 14.59 -5.28 -1.11
C MET A 139 14.57 -4.36 -2.32
N SER A 140 14.96 -4.88 -3.47
CA SER A 140 14.94 -4.11 -4.70
C SER A 140 13.52 -3.66 -5.06
N PHE A 141 13.31 -2.37 -5.25
CA PHE A 141 12.01 -1.85 -5.70
C PHE A 141 11.68 -2.23 -7.15
N TYR A 142 12.67 -2.62 -7.96
CA TYR A 142 12.44 -3.13 -9.32
C TYR A 142 11.69 -4.46 -9.36
N GLU A 143 11.70 -5.21 -8.26
CA GLU A 143 10.97 -6.47 -8.14
C GLU A 143 9.47 -6.25 -7.81
N ILE A 144 9.10 -5.06 -7.37
CA ILE A 144 7.72 -4.73 -6.99
C ILE A 144 6.87 -4.57 -8.25
N ASN A 145 5.85 -5.38 -8.38
CA ASN A 145 4.97 -5.41 -9.55
C ASN A 145 3.48 -5.38 -9.23
N MET A 146 3.11 -5.33 -7.94
CA MET A 146 1.71 -5.36 -7.53
C MET A 146 1.44 -4.44 -6.34
N LEU A 147 0.29 -3.78 -6.37
CA LEU A 147 -0.30 -3.08 -5.24
C LEU A 147 -1.48 -3.90 -4.71
N GLU A 148 -1.49 -4.20 -3.42
CA GLU A 148 -2.62 -4.81 -2.74
C GLU A 148 -3.16 -3.88 -1.66
N ILE A 149 -4.49 -3.83 -1.54
CA ILE A 149 -5.20 -3.13 -0.47
C ILE A 149 -6.21 -4.11 0.11
N ARG A 150 -6.12 -4.34 1.41
CA ARG A 150 -6.93 -5.35 2.12
C ARG A 150 -7.48 -4.80 3.43
N GLY A 151 -8.33 -5.61 4.05
CA GLY A 151 -8.89 -5.34 5.36
C GLY A 151 -10.05 -4.34 5.31
N ASP A 152 -10.37 -3.76 6.44
CA ASP A 152 -11.45 -2.82 6.55
C ASP A 152 -11.05 -1.43 6.06
N VAL A 153 -11.23 -1.25 4.77
CA VAL A 153 -11.07 0.01 4.10
C VAL A 153 -12.09 0.11 2.97
N GLN A 154 -12.71 1.25 2.83
CA GLN A 154 -13.49 1.60 1.65
C GLN A 154 -12.61 2.44 0.73
N ILE A 155 -12.45 2.01 -0.52
CA ILE A 155 -11.58 2.67 -1.48
C ILE A 155 -12.43 3.41 -2.50
N PHE A 156 -12.17 4.70 -2.65
CA PHE A 156 -12.87 5.58 -3.58
C PHE A 156 -12.03 5.96 -4.78
N TYR A 157 -10.70 5.86 -4.65
CA TYR A 157 -9.77 6.25 -5.73
C TYR A 157 -8.43 5.54 -5.55
N VAL A 158 -7.88 5.02 -6.64
CA VAL A 158 -6.50 4.52 -6.73
C VAL A 158 -5.89 5.01 -8.03
N GLN A 159 -4.70 5.58 -7.96
CA GLN A 159 -3.89 5.99 -9.12
C GLN A 159 -2.46 5.48 -8.95
N PHE A 160 -1.83 5.04 -10.02
CA PHE A 160 -0.45 4.58 -10.04
C PHE A 160 0.21 4.72 -11.42
#